data_5b6680166982d20a7cd1055d9c1ea74d
#
_entry.id   5b6680166982d20a7cd1055d9c1ea74d
#
_cell.length_a   1.000
_cell.length_b   1.000
_cell.length_c   1.000
_cell.angle_alpha   90.00
_cell.angle_beta   90.00
_cell.angle_gamma   90.00
#
_symmetry.space_group_name_H-M   'P 1'
#
loop_
_entity.id
_entity.type
_entity.pdbx_description
1 polymer ?
#
loop_
_entity_poly.entity_id
_entity_poly.type
_entity_poly.pdbx_seq_one_letter_code
_entity_poly.pdbx_strand_id
1 'polypeptide(L)' 'MNEANCNVIQDILPLYLDNAVSEDTAKMVEEHLHTCKECMDCLLYTSD' A
#
# COMPACT_ATOMS: atom_id res chain seq x y z
N MET A 1 17.05 -0.77 -6.30
CA MET A 1 16.64 -0.83 -5.90
C MET A 1 15.45 -0.75 -6.13
N ASN A 2 14.71 -1.19 -5.89
CA ASN A 2 13.66 -1.15 -6.11
C ASN A 2 12.82 -0.96 -5.19
N GLU A 3 12.57 0.08 -4.71
CA GLU A 3 11.73 0.33 -3.80
C GLU A 3 10.47 0.61 -4.35
N ALA A 4 9.37 0.33 -3.79
CA ALA A 4 8.03 0.71 -4.13
C ALA A 4 7.90 2.14 -3.93
N ASN A 5 7.55 2.86 -4.96
CA ASN A 5 7.29 4.24 -4.79
C ASN A 5 5.91 4.44 -4.36
N CYS A 6 5.59 5.63 -3.84
CA CYS A 6 4.26 5.96 -3.36
C CYS A 6 3.21 5.79 -4.44
N ASN A 7 3.56 6.14 -5.68
CA ASN A 7 2.59 5.97 -6.76
C ASN A 7 2.20 4.51 -6.94
N VAL A 8 3.17 3.64 -6.88
CA VAL A 8 2.89 2.20 -7.02
C VAL A 8 2.03 1.72 -5.86
N ILE A 9 2.36 2.16 -4.67
CA ILE A 9 1.60 1.76 -3.50
C ILE A 9 0.17 2.25 -3.60
N GLN A 10 -0.02 3.48 -4.02
CA GLN A 10 -1.37 4.03 -4.13
C GLN A 10 -2.18 3.30 -5.18
N ASP A 11 -1.54 2.84 -6.24
CA ASP A 11 -2.24 2.04 -7.24
C ASP A 11 -2.67 0.69 -6.69
N ILE A 12 -1.89 0.14 -5.76
CA ILE A 12 -2.17 -1.17 -5.21
C ILE A 12 -3.15 -1.10 -4.04
N LEU A 13 -3.23 0.03 -3.38
CA LEU A 13 -4.06 0.13 -2.18
C LEU A 13 -5.49 -0.36 -2.36
N PRO A 14 -6.19 0.00 -3.43
CA PRO A 14 -7.54 -0.51 -3.59
C PRO A 14 -7.59 -2.03 -3.68
N LEU A 15 -6.60 -2.61 -4.34
CA LEU A 15 -6.53 -4.07 -4.42
C LEU A 15 -6.14 -4.66 -3.09
N TYR A 16 -5.26 -3.99 -2.37
CA TYR A 16 -4.84 -4.44 -1.06
C TYR A 16 -6.03 -4.50 -0.10
N LEU A 17 -6.86 -3.47 -0.12
CA LEU A 17 -8.03 -3.43 0.74
C LEU A 17 -9.03 -4.51 0.37
N ASP A 18 -9.07 -4.87 -0.90
CA ASP A 18 -9.98 -5.89 -1.38
C ASP A 18 -9.39 -7.27 -1.20
N ASN A 19 -8.19 -7.35 -0.65
CA ASN A 19 -7.49 -8.60 -0.45
C ASN A 19 -7.23 -9.31 -1.76
N ALA A 20 -6.96 -8.53 -2.79
CA ALA A 20 -6.76 -9.07 -4.13
C ALA A 20 -5.29 -9.08 -4.52
N VAL A 21 -4.38 -9.00 -3.55
CA VAL A 21 -2.96 -9.03 -3.82
C VAL A 21 -2.35 -10.28 -3.17
N SER A 22 -1.21 -10.69 -3.65
CA SER A 22 -0.54 -11.84 -3.06
C SER A 22 0.05 -11.47 -1.72
N GLU A 23 0.46 -12.47 -0.97
CA GLU A 23 1.04 -12.23 0.34
C GLU A 23 2.29 -11.40 0.25
N ASP A 24 3.10 -11.66 -0.75
CA ASP A 24 4.32 -10.89 -0.92
C ASP A 24 4.01 -9.42 -1.18
N THR A 25 3.05 -9.16 -2.03
CA THR A 25 2.67 -7.80 -2.32
C THR A 25 2.06 -7.13 -1.09
N ALA A 26 1.25 -7.87 -0.36
CA ALA A 26 0.65 -7.33 0.85
C ALA A 26 1.72 -6.93 1.85
N LYS A 27 2.75 -7.75 2.01
CA LYS A 27 3.83 -7.42 2.92
C LYS A 27 4.57 -6.18 2.47
N MET A 28 4.80 -6.06 1.17
CA MET A 28 5.50 -4.91 0.64
C MET A 28 4.70 -3.64 0.94
N VAL A 29 3.41 -3.69 0.74
CA VAL A 29 2.56 -2.54 1.02
C VAL A 29 2.61 -2.19 2.49
N GLU A 30 2.50 -3.19 3.34
CA GLU A 30 2.51 -2.94 4.78
C GLU A 30 3.82 -2.28 5.22
N GLU A 31 4.92 -2.76 4.71
CA GLU A 31 6.19 -2.18 5.07
C GLU A 31 6.28 -0.73 4.61
N HIS A 32 5.82 -0.46 3.43
CA HIS A 32 5.83 0.90 2.94
C HIS A 32 4.95 1.79 3.82
N LEU A 33 3.80 1.30 4.23
CA LEU A 33 2.89 2.08 5.06
C LEU A 33 3.49 2.39 6.42
N HIS A 34 4.37 1.53 6.91
CA HIS A 34 5.02 1.78 8.19
C HIS A 34 6.04 2.92 8.09
N THR A 35 6.62 3.13 6.91
CA THR A 35 7.60 4.17 6.75
C THR A 35 7.06 5.41 6.09
N CYS A 36 5.93 5.31 5.40
CA CYS A 36 5.39 6.45 4.68
C CYS A 36 4.03 6.83 5.23
N LYS A 37 3.97 7.91 6.00
CA LYS A 37 2.74 8.32 6.57
C LYS A 37 1.76 8.78 5.54
N GLU A 38 2.23 9.33 4.43
CA GLU A 38 1.33 9.82 3.40
C GLU A 38 0.55 8.69 2.78
N CYS A 39 1.20 7.56 2.53
CA CYS A 39 0.50 6.41 1.98
C CYS A 39 -0.44 5.81 3.01
N MET A 40 -0.03 5.84 4.28
CA MET A 40 -0.91 5.38 5.34
C MET A 40 -2.16 6.25 5.40
N ASP A 41 -2.00 7.55 5.26
CA ASP A 41 -3.15 8.44 5.23
C ASP A 41 -4.04 8.14 4.02
N CYS A 42 -3.46 7.85 2.88
CA CYS A 42 -4.24 7.48 1.72
C CYS A 42 -5.05 6.23 1.97
N LEU A 43 -4.47 5.28 2.68
CA LEU A 43 -5.17 4.06 3.03
C LEU A 43 -6.37 4.37 3.91
N LEU A 44 -6.18 5.20 4.91
CA LEU A 44 -7.25 5.56 5.81
C LEU A 44 -8.33 6.33 5.08
N TYR A 45 -7.95 7.17 4.14
CA TYR A 45 -8.91 7.94 3.40
C TYR A 45 -9.71 7.05 2.48
N THR A 46 -9.10 6.00 1.90
CA THR A 46 -9.77 5.11 0.99
C THR A 46 -10.65 4.12 1.72
N SER A 47 -10.29 3.80 2.96
CA SER A 47 -11.01 2.81 3.67
C SER A 47 -12.21 3.40 4.24
N ASP A 48 -13.19 3.56 3.65
CA ASP A 48 -14.36 4.21 4.16
C ASP A 48 -15.29 3.32 4.89
#